data_d6569eafa5a6124a35a81c4ec493e2eb
#
_entry.id   d6569eafa5a6124a35a81c4ec493e2eb
#
_cell.length_a   1.000
_cell.length_b   1.000
_cell.length_c   1.000
_cell.angle_alpha   90.00
_cell.angle_beta   90.00
_cell.angle_gamma   90.00
#
_symmetry.space_group_name_H-M   'P 1'
#
loop_
_entity.id
_entity.type
_entity.pdbx_description
1 polymer ?
#
loop_
_entity_poly.entity_id
_entity_poly.type
_entity_poly.pdbx_seq_one_letter_code
_entity_poly.pdbx_strand_id
1 'polypeptide(L)'
;MGRKRKSVEERKKEVFYTISQIIAEKGLSEVSTIEVAKRLGVSQPAIYKYFKNKDEMIIYFLENLRQELEKITEKAEYGESARQKLKIIITEHLKLIDETKSLPKIVFSDVLYVDEEKRDKLKEIVTSYWNKVKEIIEFGIENGEIKDIDPEFAVRLIMGVILSSSLKWFVNGMKTSILDETDFILDNIFKILLKEKK
;
A
#
# COMPACT_ATOMS: atom_id res chain seq x y z
N MET A 1 10.95 -32.93 -15.43
CA MET A 1 11.17 -31.53 -15.84
C MET A 1 11.77 -30.77 -14.67
N GLY A 2 13.04 -30.37 -14.76
CA GLY A 2 13.73 -29.62 -13.68
C GLY A 2 13.11 -28.26 -13.47
N ARG A 3 12.75 -27.96 -12.22
CA ARG A 3 12.22 -26.65 -11.79
C ARG A 3 13.31 -25.59 -12.06
N LYS A 4 13.08 -24.67 -13.01
CA LYS A 4 13.99 -23.57 -13.34
C LYS A 4 14.33 -22.82 -12.04
N ARG A 5 15.61 -22.67 -11.73
CA ARG A 5 16.08 -21.99 -10.51
C ARG A 5 15.69 -20.50 -10.64
N LYS A 6 14.74 -20.05 -9.80
CA LYS A 6 14.29 -18.66 -9.77
C LYS A 6 15.43 -17.75 -9.34
N SER A 7 15.47 -16.54 -9.88
CA SER A 7 16.40 -15.50 -9.43
C SER A 7 16.12 -15.11 -7.97
N VAL A 8 17.07 -14.45 -7.33
CA VAL A 8 16.91 -13.95 -5.96
C VAL A 8 15.75 -12.94 -5.90
N GLU A 9 15.63 -12.08 -6.90
CA GLU A 9 14.56 -11.05 -6.98
C GLU A 9 13.17 -11.69 -7.18
N GLU A 10 13.06 -12.69 -8.07
CA GLU A 10 11.79 -13.42 -8.23
C GLU A 10 11.36 -14.11 -6.93
N ARG A 11 12.33 -14.65 -6.19
CA ARG A 11 12.05 -15.30 -4.89
C ARG A 11 11.64 -14.29 -3.83
N LYS A 12 12.29 -13.15 -3.78
CA LYS A 12 11.95 -12.08 -2.85
C LYS A 12 10.53 -11.55 -3.11
N LYS A 13 10.16 -11.33 -4.36
CA LYS A 13 8.80 -10.91 -4.74
C LYS A 13 7.75 -11.96 -4.32
N GLU A 14 8.03 -13.25 -4.48
CA GLU A 14 7.14 -14.30 -4.00
C GLU A 14 6.96 -14.28 -2.48
N VAL A 15 8.03 -14.02 -1.73
CA VAL A 15 7.96 -13.89 -0.27
C VAL A 15 7.03 -12.74 0.12
N PHE A 16 7.15 -11.57 -0.51
CA PHE A 16 6.29 -10.41 -0.25
C PHE A 16 4.80 -10.75 -0.44
N TYR A 17 4.43 -11.30 -1.59
CA TYR A 17 3.03 -11.68 -1.84
C TYR A 17 2.56 -12.82 -0.93
N THR A 18 3.43 -13.76 -0.58
CA THR A 18 3.09 -14.84 0.36
C THR A 18 2.80 -14.28 1.75
N ILE A 19 3.62 -13.34 2.23
CA ILE A 19 3.37 -12.65 3.51
C ILE A 19 2.07 -11.85 3.43
N SER A 20 1.82 -11.11 2.33
CA SER A 20 0.56 -10.39 2.12
C SER A 20 -0.66 -11.30 2.24
N GLN A 21 -0.62 -12.48 1.62
CA GLN A 21 -1.70 -13.47 1.72
C GLN A 21 -1.89 -13.99 3.14
N ILE A 22 -0.80 -14.28 3.87
CA ILE A 22 -0.89 -14.70 5.27
C ILE A 22 -1.56 -13.60 6.11
N ILE A 23 -1.15 -12.36 5.92
CA ILE A 23 -1.73 -11.21 6.62
C ILE A 23 -3.21 -11.06 6.28
N ALA A 24 -3.57 -11.12 5.00
CA ALA A 24 -4.96 -11.02 4.55
C ALA A 24 -5.86 -12.08 5.16
N GLU A 25 -5.41 -13.32 5.25
CA GLU A 25 -6.19 -14.43 5.78
C GLU A 25 -6.19 -14.47 7.31
N LYS A 26 -5.01 -14.41 7.93
CA LYS A 26 -4.80 -14.74 9.34
C LYS A 26 -4.36 -13.56 10.21
N GLY A 27 -3.86 -12.47 9.63
CA GLY A 27 -3.26 -11.34 10.34
C GLY A 27 -1.74 -11.42 10.43
N LEU A 28 -1.12 -10.28 10.79
CA LEU A 28 0.35 -10.13 10.83
C LEU A 28 1.00 -10.99 11.91
N SER A 29 0.29 -11.28 13.02
CA SER A 29 0.77 -12.16 14.09
C SER A 29 1.10 -13.58 13.60
N GLU A 30 0.38 -14.06 12.57
CA GLU A 30 0.52 -15.41 12.03
C GLU A 30 1.63 -15.56 10.98
N VAL A 31 2.30 -14.47 10.62
CA VAL A 31 3.48 -14.53 9.77
C VAL A 31 4.60 -15.27 10.50
N SER A 32 5.10 -16.34 9.90
CA SER A 32 6.21 -17.14 10.45
C SER A 32 7.03 -17.80 9.33
N THR A 33 8.28 -18.11 9.62
CA THR A 33 9.16 -18.83 8.67
C THR A 33 8.58 -20.18 8.23
N ILE A 34 7.87 -20.86 9.13
CA ILE A 34 7.20 -22.12 8.86
C ILE A 34 6.06 -21.94 7.87
N GLU A 35 5.16 -20.98 8.14
CA GLU A 35 3.98 -20.73 7.29
C GLU A 35 4.39 -20.21 5.90
N VAL A 36 5.38 -19.33 5.83
CA VAL A 36 5.94 -18.85 4.56
C VAL A 36 6.58 -19.98 3.77
N ALA A 37 7.42 -20.81 4.41
CA ALA A 37 8.03 -21.98 3.77
C ALA A 37 6.98 -22.95 3.20
N LYS A 38 5.96 -23.25 4.00
CA LYS A 38 4.84 -24.11 3.61
C LYS A 38 4.13 -23.60 2.36
N ARG A 39 3.79 -22.33 2.32
CA ARG A 39 3.07 -21.72 1.17
C ARG A 39 3.93 -21.64 -0.08
N LEU A 40 5.22 -21.36 0.07
CA LEU A 40 6.16 -21.34 -1.05
C LEU A 40 6.56 -22.75 -1.55
N GLY A 41 6.18 -23.81 -0.83
CA GLY A 41 6.55 -25.17 -1.16
C GLY A 41 8.07 -25.41 -1.07
N VAL A 42 8.72 -24.77 -0.08
CA VAL A 42 10.16 -24.90 0.20
C VAL A 42 10.38 -25.40 1.63
N SER A 43 11.58 -25.85 1.94
CA SER A 43 11.92 -26.22 3.32
C SER A 43 12.13 -24.98 4.19
N GLN A 44 11.82 -25.06 5.49
CA GLN A 44 12.06 -23.96 6.43
C GLN A 44 13.55 -23.52 6.45
N PRO A 45 14.56 -24.42 6.40
CA PRO A 45 15.95 -24.02 6.23
C PRO A 45 16.24 -23.16 4.99
N ALA A 46 15.44 -23.33 3.92
CA ALA A 46 15.56 -22.48 2.74
C ALA A 46 15.12 -21.03 3.00
N ILE A 47 14.14 -20.81 3.88
CA ILE A 47 13.74 -19.47 4.32
C ILE A 47 14.81 -18.85 5.22
N TYR A 48 15.42 -19.61 6.13
CA TYR A 48 16.50 -19.14 6.99
C TYR A 48 17.77 -18.68 6.25
N LYS A 49 17.93 -19.05 4.99
CA LYS A 49 18.99 -18.49 4.13
C LYS A 49 18.75 -17.01 3.79
N TYR A 50 17.52 -16.54 3.88
CA TYR A 50 17.12 -15.18 3.52
C TYR A 50 16.73 -14.33 4.74
N PHE A 51 16.18 -14.96 5.78
CA PHE A 51 15.65 -14.27 6.96
C PHE A 51 16.02 -15.04 8.23
N LYS A 52 16.70 -14.38 9.17
CA LYS A 52 17.14 -14.99 10.43
C LYS A 52 15.97 -15.31 11.37
N ASN A 53 14.90 -14.51 11.30
CA ASN A 53 13.75 -14.63 12.19
C ASN A 53 12.49 -14.01 11.54
N LYS A 54 11.37 -14.02 12.29
CA LYS A 54 10.09 -13.41 11.91
C LYS A 54 10.20 -11.90 11.74
N ASP A 55 10.92 -11.23 12.62
CA ASP A 55 11.01 -9.76 12.62
C ASP A 55 11.70 -9.26 11.36
N GLU A 56 12.80 -9.90 10.96
CA GLU A 56 13.48 -9.61 9.71
C GLU A 56 12.55 -9.81 8.48
N MET A 57 11.66 -10.80 8.52
CA MET A 57 10.65 -10.98 7.47
C MET A 57 9.60 -9.86 7.46
N ILE A 58 9.18 -9.38 8.63
CA ILE A 58 8.23 -8.27 8.74
C ILE A 58 8.87 -6.96 8.27
N ILE A 59 10.09 -6.68 8.68
CA ILE A 59 10.85 -5.50 8.19
C ILE A 59 11.02 -5.57 6.67
N TYR A 60 11.39 -6.74 6.15
CA TYR A 60 11.48 -6.95 4.70
C TYR A 60 10.15 -6.70 3.99
N PHE A 61 9.03 -7.15 4.57
CA PHE A 61 7.70 -6.91 4.03
C PHE A 61 7.37 -5.39 4.01
N LEU A 62 7.66 -4.67 5.09
CA LEU A 62 7.47 -3.23 5.16
C LEU A 62 8.33 -2.48 4.13
N GLU A 63 9.58 -2.90 3.93
CA GLU A 63 10.46 -2.31 2.92
C GLU A 63 9.93 -2.53 1.49
N ASN A 64 9.38 -3.70 1.18
CA ASN A 64 8.73 -3.92 -0.11
C ASN A 64 7.43 -3.10 -0.26
N LEU A 65 6.65 -2.94 0.82
CA LEU A 65 5.50 -2.05 0.81
C LEU A 65 5.90 -0.60 0.49
N ARG A 66 7.00 -0.12 1.08
CA ARG A 66 7.59 1.19 0.75
C ARG A 66 7.88 1.30 -0.75
N GLN A 67 8.57 0.30 -1.31
CA GLN A 67 8.90 0.29 -2.74
C GLN A 67 7.66 0.27 -3.64
N GLU A 68 6.60 -0.47 -3.29
CA GLU A 68 5.36 -0.44 -4.07
C GLU A 68 4.68 0.93 -4.02
N LEU A 69 4.67 1.60 -2.86
CA LEU A 69 4.14 2.96 -2.73
C LEU A 69 5.00 4.00 -3.48
N GLU A 70 6.32 3.85 -3.49
CA GLU A 70 7.23 4.69 -4.28
C GLU A 70 6.96 4.58 -5.78
N LYS A 71 6.75 3.37 -6.31
CA LYS A 71 6.38 3.16 -7.72
C LYS A 71 5.07 3.88 -8.07
N ILE A 72 4.12 3.96 -7.15
CA ILE A 72 2.88 4.70 -7.36
C ILE A 72 3.17 6.19 -7.51
N THR A 73 4.00 6.76 -6.65
CA THR A 73 4.37 8.18 -6.71
C THR A 73 5.22 8.50 -7.94
N GLU A 74 6.19 7.65 -8.28
CA GLU A 74 6.97 7.76 -9.52
C GLU A 74 6.07 7.74 -10.77
N LYS A 75 5.08 6.84 -10.79
CA LYS A 75 4.09 6.80 -11.89
C LYS A 75 3.25 8.07 -11.96
N ALA A 76 2.92 8.67 -10.82
CA ALA A 76 2.18 9.91 -10.78
C ALA A 76 2.96 11.11 -11.34
N GLU A 77 4.30 11.06 -11.35
CA GLU A 77 5.12 12.13 -11.98
C GLU A 77 4.84 12.29 -13.48
N TYR A 78 4.42 11.24 -14.18
CA TYR A 78 4.05 11.30 -15.61
C TYR A 78 2.72 12.02 -15.87
N GLY A 79 1.95 12.36 -14.84
CA GLY A 79 0.73 13.16 -14.99
C GLY A 79 1.07 14.62 -15.26
N GLU A 80 0.43 15.23 -16.28
CA GLU A 80 0.66 16.63 -16.68
C GLU A 80 -0.08 17.64 -15.79
N SER A 81 -1.10 17.18 -15.04
CA SER A 81 -1.94 18.03 -14.18
C SER A 81 -2.11 17.39 -12.79
N ALA A 82 -2.43 18.20 -11.78
CA ALA A 82 -2.73 17.70 -10.44
C ALA A 82 -3.87 16.68 -10.47
N ARG A 83 -4.90 16.90 -11.32
CA ARG A 83 -5.98 15.95 -11.53
C ARG A 83 -5.48 14.58 -12.02
N GLN A 84 -4.58 14.56 -13.00
CA GLN A 84 -4.03 13.31 -13.55
C GLN A 84 -3.16 12.60 -12.52
N LYS A 85 -2.28 13.34 -11.83
CA LYS A 85 -1.41 12.82 -10.78
C LYS A 85 -2.23 12.18 -9.66
N LEU A 86 -3.24 12.86 -9.13
CA LEU A 86 -4.14 12.33 -8.10
C LEU A 86 -4.96 11.14 -8.57
N LYS A 87 -5.41 11.13 -9.83
CA LYS A 87 -6.07 9.96 -10.41
C LYS A 87 -5.16 8.73 -10.37
N ILE A 88 -3.89 8.89 -10.76
CA ILE A 88 -2.91 7.79 -10.71
C ILE A 88 -2.70 7.34 -9.27
N ILE A 89 -2.44 8.26 -8.33
CA ILE A 89 -2.26 7.95 -6.91
C ILE A 89 -3.43 7.11 -6.38
N ILE A 90 -4.65 7.57 -6.54
CA ILE A 90 -5.85 6.90 -5.99
C ILE A 90 -6.06 5.53 -6.65
N THR A 91 -5.98 5.47 -7.98
CA THR A 91 -6.23 4.22 -8.72
C THR A 91 -5.17 3.15 -8.41
N GLU A 92 -3.88 3.50 -8.44
CA GLU A 92 -2.80 2.55 -8.18
C GLU A 92 -2.75 2.14 -6.69
N HIS A 93 -3.12 3.03 -5.78
CA HIS A 93 -3.23 2.68 -4.35
C HIS A 93 -4.36 1.66 -4.11
N LEU A 94 -5.55 1.89 -4.70
CA LEU A 94 -6.65 0.93 -4.63
C LEU A 94 -6.26 -0.42 -5.27
N LYS A 95 -5.51 -0.39 -6.38
CA LYS A 95 -4.99 -1.60 -7.01
C LYS A 95 -4.02 -2.37 -6.10
N LEU A 96 -3.10 -1.69 -5.43
CA LEU A 96 -2.21 -2.30 -4.46
C LEU A 96 -2.99 -2.95 -3.31
N ILE A 97 -4.07 -2.31 -2.83
CA ILE A 97 -4.97 -2.87 -1.82
C ILE A 97 -5.68 -4.12 -2.33
N ASP A 98 -6.21 -4.10 -3.56
CA ASP A 98 -6.91 -5.24 -4.17
C ASP A 98 -5.98 -6.45 -4.36
N GLU A 99 -4.75 -6.21 -4.83
CA GLU A 99 -3.76 -7.26 -5.07
C GLU A 99 -3.23 -7.88 -3.78
N THR A 100 -2.96 -7.07 -2.76
CA THR A 100 -2.34 -7.55 -1.53
C THR A 100 -3.36 -8.01 -0.49
N LYS A 101 -4.55 -7.41 -0.44
CA LYS A 101 -5.63 -7.65 0.53
C LYS A 101 -5.21 -7.51 2.00
N SER A 102 -3.99 -7.08 2.26
CA SER A 102 -3.36 -7.07 3.58
C SER A 102 -3.39 -5.71 4.27
N LEU A 103 -3.47 -4.61 3.51
CA LEU A 103 -3.32 -3.25 4.04
C LEU A 103 -4.29 -2.91 5.18
N PRO A 104 -5.60 -3.25 5.12
CA PRO A 104 -6.50 -2.98 6.25
C PRO A 104 -6.06 -3.64 7.57
N LYS A 105 -5.48 -4.86 7.49
CA LYS A 105 -4.98 -5.58 8.67
C LYS A 105 -3.62 -5.09 9.14
N ILE A 106 -2.82 -4.51 8.27
CA ILE A 106 -1.51 -3.97 8.62
C ILE A 106 -1.68 -2.71 9.47
N VAL A 107 -2.50 -1.76 9.01
CA VAL A 107 -2.69 -0.46 9.66
C VAL A 107 -3.15 -0.59 11.11
N PHE A 108 -3.90 -1.64 11.44
CA PHE A 108 -4.44 -1.87 12.79
C PHE A 108 -3.76 -3.03 13.52
N SER A 109 -2.57 -3.46 13.09
CA SER A 109 -1.88 -4.59 13.71
C SER A 109 -1.07 -4.18 14.93
N ASP A 110 -1.40 -4.74 16.10
CA ASP A 110 -0.65 -4.54 17.35
C ASP A 110 0.85 -4.87 17.19
N VAL A 111 1.20 -5.85 16.33
CA VAL A 111 2.59 -6.26 16.07
C VAL A 111 3.47 -5.09 15.61
N LEU A 112 2.90 -4.11 14.90
CA LEU A 112 3.63 -2.95 14.41
C LEU A 112 3.72 -1.82 15.44
N TYR A 113 2.83 -1.80 16.44
CA TYR A 113 2.80 -0.71 17.42
C TYR A 113 3.55 -1.04 18.72
N VAL A 114 3.70 -2.31 19.03
CA VAL A 114 4.43 -2.77 20.24
C VAL A 114 5.94 -2.71 20.03
N ASP A 115 6.43 -2.99 18.82
CA ASP A 115 7.85 -3.00 18.48
C ASP A 115 8.25 -1.64 17.89
N GLU A 116 9.25 -1.00 18.50
CA GLU A 116 9.69 0.36 18.14
C GLU A 116 10.27 0.42 16.71
N GLU A 117 11.09 -0.54 16.32
CA GLU A 117 11.72 -0.60 14.99
C GLU A 117 10.65 -0.71 13.88
N LYS A 118 9.68 -1.60 14.06
CA LYS A 118 8.58 -1.80 13.10
C LYS A 118 7.66 -0.59 13.01
N ARG A 119 7.36 0.02 14.18
CA ARG A 119 6.54 1.24 14.25
C ARG A 119 7.22 2.40 13.55
N ASP A 120 8.51 2.62 13.78
CA ASP A 120 9.26 3.71 13.18
C ASP A 120 9.39 3.50 11.67
N LYS A 121 9.60 2.26 11.22
CA LYS A 121 9.59 1.91 9.80
C LYS A 121 8.25 2.18 9.14
N LEU A 122 7.14 1.79 9.76
CA LEU A 122 5.80 2.10 9.25
C LEU A 122 5.54 3.61 9.21
N LYS A 123 5.94 4.34 10.25
CA LYS A 123 5.83 5.80 10.32
C LYS A 123 6.59 6.48 9.17
N GLU A 124 7.83 6.03 8.91
CA GLU A 124 8.64 6.53 7.79
C GLU A 124 7.91 6.34 6.46
N ILE A 125 7.40 5.13 6.21
CA ILE A 125 6.67 4.77 4.98
C ILE A 125 5.44 5.67 4.80
N VAL A 126 4.60 5.77 5.83
CA VAL A 126 3.36 6.57 5.77
C VAL A 126 3.69 8.05 5.56
N THR A 127 4.64 8.59 6.32
CA THR A 127 5.02 10.00 6.23
C THR A 127 5.59 10.34 4.85
N SER A 128 6.50 9.52 4.33
CA SER A 128 7.09 9.73 3.00
C SER A 128 6.02 9.73 1.91
N TYR A 129 5.13 8.74 1.92
CA TYR A 129 4.07 8.64 0.91
C TYR A 129 3.08 9.82 0.99
N TRP A 130 2.65 10.20 2.19
CA TRP A 130 1.74 11.33 2.39
C TRP A 130 2.37 12.66 1.95
N ASN A 131 3.66 12.87 2.22
CA ASN A 131 4.38 14.06 1.77
C ASN A 131 4.39 14.15 0.23
N LYS A 132 4.57 13.03 -0.47
CA LYS A 132 4.49 13.01 -1.95
C LYS A 132 3.11 13.37 -2.48
N VAL A 133 2.05 12.91 -1.82
CA VAL A 133 0.69 13.30 -2.18
C VAL A 133 0.45 14.77 -1.87
N LYS A 134 1.00 15.29 -0.77
CA LYS A 134 0.93 16.71 -0.40
C LYS A 134 1.61 17.60 -1.46
N GLU A 135 2.80 17.24 -1.94
CA GLU A 135 3.49 17.94 -3.02
C GLU A 135 2.59 18.06 -4.28
N ILE A 136 1.82 17.02 -4.62
CA ILE A 136 0.88 17.06 -5.74
C ILE A 136 -0.29 18.03 -5.46
N ILE A 137 -0.79 18.07 -4.23
CA ILE A 137 -1.85 19.02 -3.83
C ILE A 137 -1.34 20.46 -3.92
N GLU A 138 -0.17 20.74 -3.35
CA GLU A 138 0.47 22.06 -3.37
C GLU A 138 0.68 22.52 -4.82
N PHE A 139 1.24 21.67 -5.68
CA PHE A 139 1.36 21.93 -7.12
C PHE A 139 0.01 22.28 -7.75
N GLY A 140 -1.06 21.56 -7.42
CA GLY A 140 -2.39 21.84 -7.97
C GLY A 140 -3.01 23.16 -7.47
N ILE A 141 -2.73 23.56 -6.23
CA ILE A 141 -3.15 24.86 -5.67
C ILE A 141 -2.42 26.00 -6.39
N GLU A 142 -1.09 25.89 -6.51
CA GLU A 142 -0.25 26.90 -7.17
C GLU A 142 -0.65 27.12 -8.64
N ASN A 143 -0.98 26.05 -9.36
CA ASN A 143 -1.43 26.11 -10.75
C ASN A 143 -2.92 26.43 -10.91
N GLY A 144 -3.65 26.64 -9.81
CA GLY A 144 -5.06 27.00 -9.82
C GLY A 144 -6.01 25.86 -10.23
N GLU A 145 -5.57 24.61 -10.25
CA GLU A 145 -6.39 23.43 -10.52
C GLU A 145 -7.16 22.97 -9.27
N ILE A 146 -6.54 23.07 -8.11
CA ILE A 146 -7.14 22.72 -6.81
C ILE A 146 -7.63 23.99 -6.12
N LYS A 147 -8.73 23.86 -5.38
CA LYS A 147 -9.28 24.94 -4.55
C LYS A 147 -8.29 25.34 -3.46
N ASP A 148 -8.46 26.54 -2.92
CA ASP A 148 -7.71 26.99 -1.74
C ASP A 148 -8.19 26.18 -0.52
N ILE A 149 -7.38 25.16 -0.17
CA ILE A 149 -7.63 24.21 0.92
C ILE A 149 -6.30 23.92 1.59
N ASP A 150 -6.31 23.65 2.89
CA ASP A 150 -5.13 23.20 3.59
C ASP A 150 -4.60 21.88 2.97
N PRO A 151 -3.34 21.83 2.49
CA PRO A 151 -2.79 20.65 1.82
C PRO A 151 -2.76 19.40 2.70
N GLU A 152 -2.49 19.56 3.99
CA GLU A 152 -2.47 18.46 4.96
C GLU A 152 -3.87 17.86 5.14
N PHE A 153 -4.91 18.74 5.19
CA PHE A 153 -6.29 18.29 5.25
C PHE A 153 -6.71 17.56 3.97
N ALA A 154 -6.30 18.06 2.80
CA ALA A 154 -6.61 17.41 1.52
C ALA A 154 -5.97 16.00 1.43
N VAL A 155 -4.74 15.82 1.89
CA VAL A 155 -4.10 14.50 2.00
C VAL A 155 -4.89 13.58 2.93
N ARG A 156 -5.27 14.07 4.13
CA ARG A 156 -6.08 13.29 5.08
C ARG A 156 -7.43 12.90 4.51
N LEU A 157 -8.06 13.78 3.74
CA LEU A 157 -9.32 13.48 3.05
C LEU A 157 -9.13 12.31 2.07
N ILE A 158 -8.13 12.38 1.19
CA ILE A 158 -7.85 11.32 0.21
C ILE A 158 -7.55 9.99 0.90
N MET A 159 -6.59 10.00 1.83
CA MET A 159 -6.16 8.78 2.53
C MET A 159 -7.25 8.22 3.44
N GLY A 160 -8.05 9.10 4.07
CA GLY A 160 -9.19 8.71 4.88
C GLY A 160 -10.29 8.03 4.07
N VAL A 161 -10.59 8.52 2.86
CA VAL A 161 -11.56 7.89 1.96
C VAL A 161 -11.05 6.52 1.50
N ILE A 162 -9.78 6.41 1.08
CA ILE A 162 -9.19 5.13 0.68
C ILE A 162 -9.23 4.13 1.85
N LEU A 163 -8.84 4.56 3.06
CA LEU A 163 -8.84 3.70 4.24
C LEU A 163 -10.25 3.25 4.62
N SER A 164 -11.24 4.15 4.62
CA SER A 164 -12.62 3.82 4.95
C SER A 164 -13.26 2.88 3.93
N SER A 165 -12.99 3.09 2.63
CA SER A 165 -13.43 2.18 1.56
C SER A 165 -12.79 0.79 1.72
N SER A 166 -11.49 0.74 2.04
CA SER A 166 -10.77 -0.51 2.29
C SER A 166 -11.33 -1.27 3.48
N LEU A 167 -11.65 -0.55 4.57
CA LEU A 167 -12.26 -1.14 5.77
C LEU A 167 -13.65 -1.69 5.47
N LYS A 168 -14.50 -0.91 4.78
CA LYS A 168 -15.83 -1.35 4.34
C LYS A 168 -15.74 -2.61 3.47
N TRP A 169 -14.84 -2.61 2.50
CA TRP A 169 -14.60 -3.75 1.63
C TRP A 169 -14.15 -5.00 2.41
N PHE A 170 -13.23 -4.83 3.36
CA PHE A 170 -12.75 -5.89 4.23
C PHE A 170 -13.86 -6.47 5.11
N VAL A 171 -14.66 -5.62 5.77
CA VAL A 171 -15.78 -6.04 6.64
C VAL A 171 -16.85 -6.80 5.85
N ASN A 172 -17.05 -6.45 4.56
CA ASN A 172 -17.96 -7.16 3.65
C ASN A 172 -17.34 -8.46 3.07
N GLY A 173 -16.18 -8.89 3.55
CA GLY A 173 -15.54 -10.15 3.18
C GLY A 173 -14.83 -10.12 1.82
N MET A 174 -14.51 -8.93 1.28
CA MET A 174 -13.75 -8.75 0.02
C MET A 174 -14.35 -9.56 -1.16
N LYS A 175 -15.69 -9.60 -1.25
CA LYS A 175 -16.43 -10.44 -2.22
C LYS A 175 -16.37 -9.92 -3.67
N THR A 176 -16.12 -8.63 -3.84
CA THR A 176 -15.94 -7.93 -5.12
C THR A 176 -14.55 -7.32 -5.17
N SER A 177 -14.14 -6.71 -6.27
CA SER A 177 -12.92 -5.92 -6.32
C SER A 177 -13.17 -4.55 -5.67
N ILE A 178 -12.21 -4.04 -4.87
CA ILE A 178 -12.27 -2.67 -4.37
C ILE A 178 -12.15 -1.65 -5.51
N LEU A 179 -11.63 -2.07 -6.66
CA LEU A 179 -11.54 -1.23 -7.86
C LEU A 179 -12.91 -0.82 -8.40
N ASP A 180 -13.97 -1.54 -8.07
CA ASP A 180 -15.35 -1.18 -8.43
C ASP A 180 -15.77 0.16 -7.79
N GLU A 181 -15.12 0.59 -6.70
CA GLU A 181 -15.37 1.89 -6.05
C GLU A 181 -14.50 3.03 -6.62
N THR A 182 -13.58 2.76 -7.56
CA THR A 182 -12.59 3.75 -8.03
C THR A 182 -13.24 5.02 -8.59
N ASP A 183 -14.20 4.88 -9.50
CA ASP A 183 -14.88 6.02 -10.11
C ASP A 183 -15.69 6.82 -9.08
N PHE A 184 -16.38 6.14 -8.17
CA PHE A 184 -17.09 6.80 -7.07
C PHE A 184 -16.15 7.62 -6.19
N ILE A 185 -14.99 7.06 -5.83
CA ILE A 185 -13.99 7.75 -5.01
C ILE A 185 -13.42 8.97 -5.75
N LEU A 186 -13.00 8.79 -7.01
CA LEU A 186 -12.43 9.85 -7.83
C LEU A 186 -13.41 11.01 -8.03
N ASP A 187 -14.66 10.71 -8.41
CA ASP A 187 -15.67 11.73 -8.67
C ASP A 187 -15.94 12.59 -7.43
N ASN A 188 -16.05 11.97 -6.25
CA ASN A 188 -16.35 12.70 -5.03
C ASN A 188 -15.14 13.48 -4.51
N ILE A 189 -13.94 12.91 -4.52
CA ILE A 189 -12.71 13.63 -4.17
C ILE A 189 -12.50 14.82 -5.10
N PHE A 190 -12.68 14.65 -6.40
CA PHE A 190 -12.49 15.72 -7.38
C PHE A 190 -13.54 16.84 -7.27
N LYS A 191 -14.79 16.52 -6.98
CA LYS A 191 -15.81 17.53 -6.66
C LYS A 191 -15.43 18.42 -5.48
N ILE A 192 -14.77 17.82 -4.48
CA ILE A 192 -14.34 18.56 -3.28
C ILE A 192 -13.10 19.40 -3.59
N LEU A 193 -12.08 18.82 -4.22
CA LEU A 193 -10.75 19.41 -4.35
C LEU A 193 -10.58 20.28 -5.57
N LEU A 194 -11.12 19.89 -6.74
CA LEU A 194 -10.85 20.59 -7.99
C LEU A 194 -11.74 21.83 -8.17
N LYS A 195 -11.17 22.85 -8.81
CA LYS A 195 -11.95 23.98 -9.31
C LYS A 195 -12.80 23.55 -10.51
N GLU A 196 -14.01 24.07 -10.61
CA GLU A 196 -14.81 23.88 -11.80
C GLU A 196 -14.11 24.54 -13.00
N LYS A 197 -14.04 23.82 -14.12
CA LYS A 197 -13.57 24.44 -15.37
C LYS A 197 -14.59 25.49 -15.77
N LYS A 198 -14.15 26.76 -15.85
CA LYS A 198 -14.94 27.83 -16.47
C LYS A 198 -15.14 27.55 -17.95
#